data_5eb62a08870cd1589f4714457412b493
#
_entry.id   5eb62a08870cd1589f4714457412b493
#
_cell.length_a   1.000
_cell.length_b   1.000
_cell.length_c   1.000
_cell.angle_alpha   90.00
_cell.angle_beta   90.00
_cell.angle_gamma   90.00
#
_symmetry.space_group_name_H-M   'P 1'
#
loop_
_entity.id
_entity.type
_entity.pdbx_description
1 polymer ?
#
loop_
_entity_poly.entity_id
_entity_poly.type
_entity_poly.pdbx_seq_one_letter_code
_entity_poly.pdbx_strand_id
1 'polypeptide(L)'
;MTRTEVEDLLFHEAELLDTWQLHEWLTLFTEDGCYYVPSTDLPRTASADDSLFYIADDPVRLRERVVRLMKKTAHAEYPRSRTRHLVGNVRILDANAEEVRVAAAFITYRMKFGSNDAFVGSTHYRLRRIEGQLRIVEKRCFLDLEALRPHGRVSILL
;
A
#
# COMPACT_ATOMS: atom_id res chain seq x y z
N MET A 1 -11.13 17.93 6.01
CA MET A 1 -10.49 17.08 4.98
C MET A 1 -11.48 16.84 3.87
N THR A 2 -11.11 17.20 2.65
CA THR A 2 -11.96 17.02 1.49
C THR A 2 -11.58 15.77 0.73
N ARG A 3 -12.49 15.27 -0.13
CA ARG A 3 -12.17 14.15 -1.01
C ARG A 3 -11.00 14.49 -1.93
N THR A 4 -10.95 15.70 -2.45
CA THR A 4 -9.85 16.14 -3.33
C THR A 4 -8.50 16.05 -2.63
N GLU A 5 -8.39 16.52 -1.40
CA GLU A 5 -7.14 16.38 -0.63
C GLU A 5 -6.73 14.91 -0.45
N VAL A 6 -7.69 14.05 -0.19
CA VAL A 6 -7.44 12.61 -0.06
C VAL A 6 -7.00 12.01 -1.40
N GLU A 7 -7.72 12.30 -2.48
CA GLU A 7 -7.37 11.82 -3.82
C GLU A 7 -5.98 12.29 -4.24
N ASP A 8 -5.64 13.55 -4.00
CA ASP A 8 -4.31 14.08 -4.30
C ASP A 8 -3.20 13.30 -3.58
N LEU A 9 -3.42 12.95 -2.31
CA LEU A 9 -2.47 12.12 -1.57
C LEU A 9 -2.34 10.71 -2.18
N LEU A 10 -3.47 10.06 -2.48
CA LEU A 10 -3.47 8.70 -3.00
C LEU A 10 -2.87 8.63 -4.41
N PHE A 11 -3.13 9.62 -5.24
CA PHE A 11 -2.58 9.68 -6.60
C PHE A 11 -1.07 10.00 -6.57
N HIS A 12 -0.65 10.85 -5.66
CA HIS A 12 0.78 11.11 -5.45
C HIS A 12 1.50 9.88 -4.92
N GLU A 13 0.89 9.15 -3.99
CA GLU A 13 1.41 7.85 -3.53
C GLU A 13 1.65 6.91 -4.70
N ALA A 14 0.64 6.75 -5.57
CA ALA A 14 0.73 5.90 -6.76
C ALA A 14 1.90 6.31 -7.67
N GLU A 15 2.07 7.60 -7.91
CA GLU A 15 3.18 8.12 -8.71
C GLU A 15 4.54 7.78 -8.10
N LEU A 16 4.70 7.96 -6.81
CA LEU A 16 5.96 7.65 -6.11
C LEU A 16 6.29 6.16 -6.19
N LEU A 17 5.29 5.29 -6.05
CA LEU A 17 5.46 3.85 -6.20
C LEU A 17 5.84 3.47 -7.62
N ASP A 18 5.16 4.02 -8.63
CA ASP A 18 5.42 3.71 -10.03
C ASP A 18 6.79 4.21 -10.53
N THR A 19 7.30 5.26 -9.93
CA THR A 19 8.62 5.81 -10.24
C THR A 19 9.72 5.31 -9.30
N TRP A 20 9.40 4.36 -8.42
CA TRP A 20 10.34 3.78 -7.46
C TRP A 20 11.02 4.80 -6.52
N GLN A 21 10.32 5.88 -6.22
CA GLN A 21 10.75 6.89 -5.24
C GLN A 21 10.29 6.46 -3.83
N LEU A 22 10.79 5.31 -3.37
CA LEU A 22 10.28 4.66 -2.17
C LEU A 22 10.69 5.37 -0.87
N HIS A 23 11.83 6.04 -0.85
CA HIS A 23 12.21 6.85 0.31
C HIS A 23 11.27 8.05 0.47
N GLU A 24 10.87 8.70 -0.63
CA GLU A 24 9.86 9.75 -0.59
C GLU A 24 8.48 9.20 -0.24
N TRP A 25 8.11 8.05 -0.79
CA TRP A 25 6.86 7.35 -0.44
C TRP A 25 6.76 7.13 1.07
N LEU A 26 7.84 6.69 1.70
CA LEU A 26 7.90 6.46 3.14
C LEU A 26 7.59 7.74 3.95
N THR A 27 7.94 8.92 3.44
CA THR A 27 7.65 10.20 4.09
C THR A 27 6.16 10.55 4.12
N LEU A 28 5.34 9.87 3.32
CA LEU A 28 3.89 10.03 3.37
C LEU A 28 3.27 9.42 4.62
N PHE A 29 4.00 8.53 5.29
CA PHE A 29 3.55 7.89 6.53
C PHE A 29 3.90 8.72 7.75
N THR A 30 3.12 8.56 8.80
CA THR A 30 3.48 9.04 10.14
C THR A 30 4.62 8.20 10.70
N GLU A 31 5.26 8.67 11.78
CA GLU A 31 6.35 7.90 12.44
C GLU A 31 5.87 6.53 12.94
N ASP A 32 4.61 6.45 13.35
CA ASP A 32 3.96 5.22 13.80
C ASP A 32 3.21 4.49 12.67
N GLY A 33 3.48 4.83 11.41
CA GLY A 33 2.78 4.30 10.25
C GLY A 33 2.99 2.81 10.01
N CYS A 34 1.93 2.13 9.61
CA CYS A 34 1.90 0.68 9.37
C CYS A 34 1.37 0.34 7.97
N TYR A 35 1.84 -0.78 7.43
CA TYR A 35 1.42 -1.30 6.15
C TYR A 35 1.08 -2.79 6.25
N TYR A 36 -0.14 -3.15 5.82
CA TYR A 36 -0.64 -4.52 5.93
C TYR A 36 -1.22 -5.02 4.62
N VAL A 37 -0.94 -6.28 4.29
CA VAL A 37 -1.63 -7.04 3.25
C VAL A 37 -2.06 -8.36 3.88
N PRO A 38 -3.32 -8.46 4.38
CA PRO A 38 -3.84 -9.69 4.94
C PRO A 38 -3.89 -10.82 3.91
N SER A 39 -3.82 -12.05 4.38
CA SER A 39 -4.06 -13.23 3.55
C SER A 39 -5.48 -13.19 2.97
N THR A 40 -5.66 -13.70 1.75
CA THR A 40 -6.92 -13.63 1.02
C THR A 40 -8.06 -14.42 1.66
N ASP A 41 -7.76 -15.39 2.51
CA ASP A 41 -8.72 -16.22 3.23
C ASP A 41 -9.16 -15.65 4.58
N LEU A 42 -8.57 -14.54 5.02
CA LEU A 42 -8.89 -13.93 6.31
C LEU A 42 -10.06 -12.96 6.21
N PRO A 43 -10.87 -12.82 7.30
CA PRO A 43 -11.86 -11.76 7.37
C PRO A 43 -11.17 -10.38 7.41
N ARG A 44 -11.89 -9.34 6.96
CA ARG A 44 -11.36 -7.97 6.94
C ARG A 44 -10.98 -7.43 8.32
N THR A 45 -11.56 -8.00 9.37
CA THR A 45 -11.30 -7.63 10.77
C THR A 45 -10.14 -8.38 11.39
N ALA A 46 -9.46 -9.28 10.65
CA ALA A 46 -8.35 -10.06 11.17
C ALA A 46 -7.21 -9.15 11.65
N SER A 47 -6.57 -9.57 12.74
CA SER A 47 -5.41 -8.92 13.31
C SER A 47 -4.12 -9.64 12.90
N ALA A 48 -3.07 -8.88 12.63
CA ALA A 48 -1.74 -9.42 12.37
C ALA A 48 -1.12 -10.11 13.59
N ASP A 49 -1.66 -9.86 14.80
CA ASP A 49 -1.18 -10.46 16.05
C ASP A 49 -1.58 -11.93 16.19
N ASP A 50 -2.71 -12.32 15.58
CA ASP A 50 -3.28 -13.66 15.71
C ASP A 50 -3.49 -14.41 14.38
N SER A 51 -3.10 -13.80 13.26
CA SER A 51 -3.31 -14.34 11.92
C SER A 51 -2.09 -14.11 11.04
N LEU A 52 -1.90 -15.00 10.05
CA LEU A 52 -0.82 -14.82 9.06
C LEU A 52 -1.25 -13.86 7.97
N PHE A 53 -0.45 -12.81 7.78
CA PHE A 53 -0.59 -11.86 6.68
C PHE A 53 0.51 -12.08 5.64
N TYR A 54 0.25 -11.72 4.39
CA TYR A 54 1.31 -11.66 3.38
C TYR A 54 2.33 -10.59 3.73
N ILE A 55 1.87 -9.44 4.21
CA ILE A 55 2.69 -8.35 4.70
C ILE A 55 2.08 -7.82 5.99
N ALA A 56 2.89 -7.70 7.04
CA ALA A 56 2.51 -7.09 8.31
C ALA A 56 3.68 -6.23 8.79
N ASP A 57 3.76 -5.01 8.28
CA ASP A 57 4.86 -4.11 8.57
C ASP A 57 4.45 -3.06 9.60
N ASP A 58 5.05 -3.16 10.80
CA ASP A 58 5.12 -2.06 11.75
C ASP A 58 6.08 -0.97 11.23
N PRO A 59 6.23 0.17 11.91
CA PRO A 59 7.09 1.24 11.41
C PRO A 59 8.54 0.83 11.14
N VAL A 60 9.11 -0.05 11.96
CA VAL A 60 10.48 -0.53 11.79
C VAL A 60 10.59 -1.39 10.55
N ARG A 61 9.70 -2.38 10.40
CA ARG A 61 9.68 -3.28 9.25
C ARG A 61 9.39 -2.55 7.95
N LEU A 62 8.55 -1.53 7.99
CA LEU A 62 8.23 -0.72 6.81
C LEU A 62 9.47 0.01 6.31
N ARG A 63 10.24 0.62 7.19
CA ARG A 63 11.52 1.26 6.83
C ARG A 63 12.53 0.25 6.28
N GLU A 64 12.63 -0.91 6.90
CA GLU A 64 13.53 -1.98 6.44
C GLU A 64 13.12 -2.50 5.06
N ARG A 65 11.81 -2.61 4.79
CA ARG A 65 11.30 -3.02 3.48
C ARG A 65 11.70 -2.03 2.40
N VAL A 66 11.56 -0.74 2.64
CA VAL A 66 11.97 0.30 1.68
C VAL A 66 13.47 0.22 1.41
N VAL A 67 14.28 0.13 2.45
CA VAL A 67 15.75 -0.01 2.31
C VAL A 67 16.10 -1.23 1.46
N ARG A 68 15.46 -2.38 1.74
CA ARG A 68 15.71 -3.62 1.00
C ARG A 68 15.30 -3.52 -0.47
N LEU A 69 14.10 -2.97 -0.75
CA LEU A 69 13.61 -2.83 -2.12
C LEU A 69 14.45 -1.87 -2.97
N MET A 70 15.09 -0.90 -2.35
CA MET A 70 15.96 0.06 -3.04
C MET A 70 17.36 -0.47 -3.29
N LYS A 71 17.72 -1.64 -2.73
CA LYS A 71 19.01 -2.28 -2.99
C LYS A 71 18.99 -3.10 -4.26
N LYS A 72 20.10 -3.10 -5.00
CA LYS A 72 20.32 -3.95 -6.18
C LYS A 72 20.30 -5.45 -5.87
N THR A 73 20.45 -5.82 -4.61
CA THR A 73 20.41 -7.21 -4.13
C THR A 73 19.01 -7.70 -3.77
N ALA A 74 17.96 -6.91 -3.97
CA ALA A 74 16.57 -7.33 -3.80
C ALA A 74 16.16 -8.24 -4.96
N HIS A 75 16.48 -9.52 -4.89
CA HIS A 75 16.42 -10.49 -5.99
C HIS A 75 15.08 -10.53 -6.73
N ALA A 76 13.95 -10.32 -6.06
CA ALA A 76 12.63 -10.36 -6.68
C ALA A 76 12.34 -9.13 -7.56
N GLU A 77 12.91 -7.96 -7.22
CA GLU A 77 12.59 -6.70 -7.86
C GLU A 77 13.81 -5.99 -8.50
N TYR A 78 14.94 -6.67 -8.59
CA TYR A 78 16.07 -6.15 -9.36
C TYR A 78 16.44 -7.11 -10.51
N PRO A 79 16.51 -6.69 -11.79
CA PRO A 79 16.10 -5.35 -12.28
C PRO A 79 14.64 -5.02 -11.93
N ARG A 80 14.38 -3.73 -11.69
CA ARG A 80 13.06 -3.30 -11.20
C ARG A 80 11.94 -3.63 -12.17
N SER A 81 10.83 -4.13 -11.62
CA SER A 81 9.59 -4.29 -12.37
C SER A 81 9.07 -2.92 -12.80
N ARG A 82 8.36 -2.88 -13.92
CA ARG A 82 7.49 -1.75 -14.21
C ARG A 82 6.17 -1.99 -13.51
N THR A 83 5.67 -0.97 -12.84
CA THR A 83 4.38 -1.04 -12.17
C THR A 83 3.48 0.10 -12.63
N ARG A 84 2.18 -0.14 -12.54
CA ARG A 84 1.17 0.89 -12.70
C ARG A 84 0.12 0.71 -11.63
N HIS A 85 0.05 1.67 -10.72
CA HIS A 85 -0.95 1.73 -9.68
C HIS A 85 -2.12 2.60 -10.16
N LEU A 86 -3.30 2.01 -10.27
CA LEU A 86 -4.54 2.72 -10.54
C LEU A 86 -5.38 2.71 -9.28
N VAL A 87 -5.81 3.90 -8.85
CA VAL A 87 -6.61 4.09 -7.64
C VAL A 87 -7.89 4.81 -8.03
N GLY A 88 -9.01 4.29 -7.55
CA GLY A 88 -10.32 4.88 -7.85
C GLY A 88 -11.34 4.57 -6.77
N ASN A 89 -12.58 4.96 -7.02
CA ASN A 89 -13.70 4.73 -6.11
C ASN A 89 -13.40 5.18 -4.68
N VAL A 90 -12.74 6.34 -4.55
CA VAL A 90 -12.32 6.89 -3.26
C VAL A 90 -13.53 7.33 -2.46
N ARG A 91 -13.65 6.83 -1.23
CA ARG A 91 -14.73 7.15 -0.31
C ARG A 91 -14.18 7.51 1.05
N ILE A 92 -14.66 8.62 1.59
CA ILE A 92 -14.45 8.95 3.00
C ILE A 92 -15.50 8.19 3.79
N LEU A 93 -15.07 7.26 4.66
CA LEU A 93 -15.96 6.40 5.44
C LEU A 93 -16.37 7.07 6.74
N ASP A 94 -15.42 7.74 7.40
CA ASP A 94 -15.58 8.34 8.70
C ASP A 94 -14.51 9.40 8.90
N ALA A 95 -14.83 10.46 9.60
CA ALA A 95 -13.89 11.54 9.89
C ALA A 95 -14.20 12.15 11.26
N ASN A 96 -13.15 12.46 11.99
CA ASN A 96 -13.21 13.27 13.22
C ASN A 96 -12.18 14.41 13.10
N ALA A 97 -11.94 15.12 14.20
CA ALA A 97 -11.05 16.28 14.20
C ALA A 97 -9.59 15.93 13.86
N GLU A 98 -9.16 14.71 14.10
CA GLU A 98 -7.76 14.29 13.98
C GLU A 98 -7.51 13.34 12.81
N GLU A 99 -8.40 12.39 12.58
CA GLU A 99 -8.22 11.32 11.62
C GLU A 99 -9.40 11.20 10.65
N VAL A 100 -9.10 10.70 9.46
CA VAL A 100 -10.09 10.30 8.48
C VAL A 100 -9.83 8.85 8.06
N ARG A 101 -10.90 8.07 7.93
CA ARG A 101 -10.87 6.72 7.39
C ARG A 101 -11.37 6.74 5.96
N VAL A 102 -10.60 6.12 5.09
CA VAL A 102 -10.83 6.14 3.63
C VAL A 102 -10.81 4.72 3.09
N ALA A 103 -11.69 4.45 2.14
CA ALA A 103 -11.63 3.26 1.30
C ALA A 103 -11.43 3.66 -0.15
N ALA A 104 -10.63 2.89 -0.87
CA ALA A 104 -10.42 3.04 -2.30
C ALA A 104 -10.30 1.67 -2.96
N ALA A 105 -10.62 1.59 -4.25
CA ALA A 105 -10.33 0.42 -5.06
C ALA A 105 -8.98 0.61 -5.74
N PHE A 106 -8.26 -0.47 -6.00
CA PHE A 106 -7.02 -0.40 -6.74
C PHE A 106 -6.85 -1.57 -7.71
N ILE A 107 -6.09 -1.30 -8.76
CA ILE A 107 -5.48 -2.30 -9.64
C ILE A 107 -4.02 -1.93 -9.75
N THR A 108 -3.12 -2.85 -9.42
CA THR A 108 -1.70 -2.67 -9.62
C THR A 108 -1.21 -3.70 -10.62
N TYR A 109 -0.71 -3.22 -11.76
CA TYR A 109 -0.05 -4.06 -12.74
C TYR A 109 1.45 -4.11 -12.47
N ARG A 110 2.01 -5.32 -12.51
CA ARG A 110 3.45 -5.54 -12.44
C ARG A 110 3.90 -6.21 -13.72
N MET A 111 4.82 -5.57 -14.42
CA MET A 111 5.34 -6.03 -15.71
C MET A 111 6.83 -6.29 -15.59
N LYS A 112 7.24 -7.54 -15.86
CA LYS A 112 8.64 -7.93 -15.79
C LYS A 112 8.89 -9.13 -16.68
N PHE A 113 9.93 -9.05 -17.51
CA PHE A 113 10.35 -10.14 -18.41
C PHE A 113 9.21 -10.71 -19.26
N GLY A 114 8.34 -9.86 -19.80
CA GLY A 114 7.21 -10.27 -20.62
C GLY A 114 6.00 -10.81 -19.85
N SER A 115 6.10 -10.96 -18.53
CA SER A 115 4.98 -11.34 -17.67
C SER A 115 4.25 -10.12 -17.14
N ASN A 116 2.92 -10.20 -17.12
CA ASN A 116 2.05 -9.16 -16.55
C ASN A 116 1.21 -9.79 -15.46
N ASP A 117 1.40 -9.32 -14.24
CA ASP A 117 0.58 -9.70 -13.09
C ASP A 117 -0.32 -8.54 -12.70
N ALA A 118 -1.57 -8.83 -12.35
CA ALA A 118 -2.50 -7.85 -11.84
C ALA A 118 -2.86 -8.17 -10.40
N PHE A 119 -2.73 -7.18 -9.52
CA PHE A 119 -3.20 -7.24 -8.14
C PHE A 119 -4.42 -6.34 -8.03
N VAL A 120 -5.56 -6.92 -7.75
CA VAL A 120 -6.85 -6.23 -7.72
C VAL A 120 -7.42 -6.31 -6.31
N GLY A 121 -7.91 -5.19 -5.79
CA GLY A 121 -8.51 -5.18 -4.48
C GLY A 121 -8.96 -3.81 -4.02
N SER A 122 -9.04 -3.67 -2.72
CA SER A 122 -9.38 -2.41 -2.05
C SER A 122 -8.35 -2.08 -0.99
N THR A 123 -8.16 -0.79 -0.76
CA THR A 123 -7.28 -0.30 0.29
C THR A 123 -8.08 0.49 1.30
N HIS A 124 -7.85 0.20 2.58
CA HIS A 124 -8.37 1.02 3.66
C HIS A 124 -7.22 1.80 4.27
N TYR A 125 -7.41 3.11 4.38
CA TYR A 125 -6.45 4.02 4.97
C TYR A 125 -7.00 4.61 6.25
N ARG A 126 -6.13 4.82 7.24
CA ARG A 126 -6.30 5.82 8.26
C ARG A 126 -5.31 6.94 7.98
N LEU A 127 -5.82 8.14 7.85
CA LEU A 127 -5.03 9.33 7.56
C LEU A 127 -5.14 10.31 8.71
N ARG A 128 -4.06 11.02 8.99
CA ARG A 128 -3.99 12.06 10.04
C ARG A 128 -3.39 13.32 9.46
N ARG A 129 -3.90 14.47 9.91
CA ARG A 129 -3.31 15.76 9.53
C ARG A 129 -2.19 16.09 10.50
N ILE A 130 -0.98 16.29 9.97
CA ILE A 130 0.20 16.66 10.73
C ILE A 130 0.80 17.90 10.06
N GLU A 131 0.91 18.98 10.81
CA GLU A 131 1.44 20.26 10.30
C GLU A 131 0.79 20.71 8.98
N GLY A 132 -0.53 20.55 8.91
CA GLY A 132 -1.31 20.93 7.74
C GLY A 132 -1.33 19.93 6.58
N GLN A 133 -0.56 18.85 6.66
CA GLN A 133 -0.49 17.84 5.60
C GLN A 133 -1.10 16.53 6.03
N LEU A 134 -1.80 15.85 5.10
CA LEU A 134 -2.30 14.51 5.34
C LEU A 134 -1.14 13.50 5.31
N ARG A 135 -1.12 12.62 6.30
CA ARG A 135 -0.16 11.52 6.43
C ARG A 135 -0.89 10.20 6.64
N ILE A 136 -0.28 9.12 6.21
CA ILE A 136 -0.81 7.77 6.33
C ILE A 136 -0.41 7.20 7.69
N VAL A 137 -1.40 6.90 8.54
CA VAL A 137 -1.20 6.19 9.81
C VAL A 137 -1.24 4.69 9.58
N GLU A 138 -2.14 4.23 8.71
CA GLU A 138 -2.24 2.83 8.35
C GLU A 138 -2.72 2.71 6.92
N LYS A 139 -2.06 1.83 6.17
CA LYS A 139 -2.48 1.39 4.84
C LYS A 139 -2.69 -0.11 4.89
N ARG A 140 -3.91 -0.56 4.56
CA ARG A 140 -4.28 -1.96 4.57
C ARG A 140 -4.88 -2.34 3.22
N CYS A 141 -4.17 -3.20 2.46
CA CYS A 141 -4.58 -3.64 1.14
C CYS A 141 -5.24 -5.01 1.21
N PHE A 142 -6.48 -5.11 0.77
CA PHE A 142 -7.22 -6.36 0.68
C PHE A 142 -7.26 -6.82 -0.77
N LEU A 143 -6.68 -7.98 -1.05
CA LEU A 143 -6.68 -8.56 -2.38
C LEU A 143 -7.99 -9.30 -2.63
N ASP A 144 -8.59 -9.09 -3.81
CA ASP A 144 -9.84 -9.75 -4.25
C ASP A 144 -9.57 -11.08 -4.97
N LEU A 145 -8.34 -11.61 -4.84
CA LEU A 145 -7.95 -12.91 -5.37
C LEU A 145 -8.31 -14.00 -4.36
N GLU A 146 -8.74 -15.16 -4.84
CA GLU A 146 -8.97 -16.31 -3.96
C GLU A 146 -7.66 -16.82 -3.35
N ALA A 147 -6.57 -16.71 -4.11
CA ALA A 147 -5.21 -17.04 -3.68
C ALA A 147 -4.21 -16.25 -4.53
N LEU A 148 -2.95 -16.18 -4.07
CA LEU A 148 -1.85 -15.55 -4.84
C LEU A 148 -1.39 -16.44 -6.00
N ARG A 149 -2.29 -16.81 -6.87
CA ARG A 149 -1.99 -17.58 -8.08
C ARG A 149 -2.51 -16.84 -9.30
N PRO A 150 -1.73 -16.78 -10.38
CA PRO A 150 -0.39 -17.38 -10.59
C PRO A 150 0.78 -16.57 -10.01
N HIS A 151 0.53 -15.51 -9.24
CA HIS A 151 1.54 -14.53 -8.80
C HIS A 151 2.58 -15.10 -7.85
N GLY A 152 2.19 -16.07 -6.99
CA GLY A 152 3.02 -16.74 -6.02
C GLY A 152 3.32 -15.93 -4.76
N ARG A 153 3.55 -14.62 -4.87
CA ARG A 153 3.87 -13.73 -3.73
C ARG A 153 3.62 -12.26 -4.07
N VAL A 154 3.57 -11.43 -3.04
CA VAL A 154 3.54 -9.97 -3.17
C VAL A 154 4.97 -9.46 -2.97
N SER A 155 5.66 -9.15 -4.06
CA SER A 155 7.05 -8.68 -4.05
C SER A 155 7.18 -7.17 -4.20
N ILE A 156 6.11 -6.48 -4.57
CA ILE A 156 6.05 -5.03 -4.75
C ILE A 156 5.15 -4.40 -3.70
N LEU A 157 5.23 -3.09 -3.56
CA LEU A 157 4.27 -2.32 -2.76
C LEU A 157 3.00 -2.08 -3.59
N LEU A 158 1.86 -2.32 -2.96
CA LEU A 158 0.55 -2.19 -3.60
C LEU A 158 -0.07 -0.82 -3.35
#